data_99c8dcd20ada4885f6c0e333298e4e85
#
_entry.id   99c8dcd20ada4885f6c0e333298e4e85
#
_cell.length_a   1.000
_cell.length_b   1.000
_cell.length_c   1.000
_cell.angle_alpha   90.00
_cell.angle_beta   90.00
_cell.angle_gamma   90.00
#
_symmetry.space_group_name_H-M   'P 1'
#
loop_
_entity.id
_entity.type
_entity.pdbx_description
1 polymer ?
#
loop_
_entity_poly.entity_id
_entity_poly.type
_entity_poly.pdbx_seq_one_letter_code
_entity_poly.pdbx_strand_id
1 'polypeptide(L)'
;MKTHCEKNTTFESLLLQAFDSLNVFYKKEKSESTSHQISSELKATYLDISASIKASNSTTNSSKSERLIPVQLTPLRLSQFMGEINCLWIIEDFHKVNDSEKQRIADVIKIFIDTANDYKKVKIICIGAVGTARELLQFDDNLYNRINELPIPLMSDSELESIVNIGFNLMNLTIQQSLVDKGVYYSHNLGSVCHQICYDLCFYNDIKKSKFIKQEITEEDFRKAINSFVRKNSDTYNKIYDKIVCLDLGWHILKTFENVEKEFVSIGEIEIRIPQHKRTEREEL
;
A
#
# COMPACT_ATOMS: atom_id res chain seq x y z
N MET A 1 -3.91 5.80 -11.49
CA MET A 1 -2.65 5.16 -11.89
C MET A 1 -1.95 4.61 -10.66
N LYS A 2 -1.38 3.41 -10.72
CA LYS A 2 -0.78 2.71 -9.59
C LYS A 2 0.53 2.07 -10.01
N THR A 3 1.58 2.27 -9.23
CA THR A 3 2.90 1.65 -9.41
C THR A 3 3.34 0.99 -8.10
N HIS A 4 4.17 -0.05 -8.20
CA HIS A 4 4.64 -0.80 -7.04
C HIS A 4 6.15 -0.66 -6.88
N CYS A 5 6.61 -0.50 -5.65
CA CYS A 5 8.02 -0.46 -5.31
C CYS A 5 8.51 -1.82 -4.83
N GLU A 6 9.70 -2.20 -5.26
CA GLU A 6 10.45 -3.36 -4.83
C GLU A 6 11.82 -2.92 -4.31
N LYS A 7 12.56 -3.82 -3.68
CA LYS A 7 13.87 -3.50 -3.08
C LYS A 7 14.88 -2.87 -4.05
N ASN A 8 14.77 -3.18 -5.35
CA ASN A 8 15.67 -2.66 -6.39
C ASN A 8 14.97 -1.66 -7.32
N THR A 9 13.84 -1.09 -6.89
CA THR A 9 13.11 -0.10 -7.68
C THR A 9 13.94 1.17 -7.79
N THR A 10 14.27 1.54 -9.03
CA THR A 10 14.89 2.82 -9.35
C THR A 10 13.85 3.86 -9.72
N PHE A 11 14.20 5.11 -9.61
CA PHE A 11 13.37 6.22 -10.06
C PHE A 11 12.92 6.06 -11.52
N GLU A 12 13.85 5.68 -12.41
CA GLU A 12 13.55 5.45 -13.82
C GLU A 12 12.51 4.36 -14.02
N SER A 13 12.60 3.26 -13.27
CA SER A 13 11.63 2.16 -13.36
C SER A 13 10.24 2.58 -12.94
N LEU A 14 10.11 3.40 -11.88
CA LEU A 14 8.83 3.96 -11.46
C LEU A 14 8.24 4.90 -12.52
N LEU A 15 9.07 5.74 -13.11
CA LEU A 15 8.64 6.67 -14.15
C LEU A 15 8.14 5.91 -15.38
N LEU A 16 8.84 4.86 -15.81
CA LEU A 16 8.43 4.00 -16.93
C LEU A 16 7.10 3.29 -16.62
N GLN A 17 6.96 2.67 -15.44
CA GLN A 17 5.70 2.05 -15.01
C GLN A 17 4.54 3.04 -15.04
N ALA A 18 4.79 4.29 -14.64
CA ALA A 18 3.79 5.34 -14.66
C ALA A 18 3.36 5.68 -16.10
N PHE A 19 4.31 5.87 -17.01
CA PHE A 19 4.01 6.12 -18.43
C PHE A 19 3.29 4.93 -19.09
N ASP A 20 3.70 3.70 -18.82
CA ASP A 20 3.05 2.49 -19.33
C ASP A 20 1.60 2.41 -18.84
N SER A 21 1.34 2.74 -17.58
CA SER A 21 -0.01 2.78 -17.01
C SER A 21 -0.92 3.81 -17.68
N LEU A 22 -0.35 4.87 -18.24
CA LEU A 22 -1.09 5.90 -18.97
C LEU A 22 -1.39 5.50 -20.42
N ASN A 23 -0.83 4.40 -20.93
CA ASN A 23 -0.96 3.96 -22.32
C ASN A 23 -0.67 5.07 -23.34
N VAL A 24 0.37 5.86 -23.12
CA VAL A 24 0.76 6.94 -24.00
C VAL A 24 1.54 6.39 -25.18
N PHE A 25 0.93 6.41 -26.35
CA PHE A 25 1.54 5.91 -27.57
C PHE A 25 2.07 7.04 -28.46
N TYR A 26 3.27 6.82 -29.00
CA TYR A 26 3.86 7.64 -30.02
C TYR A 26 3.40 7.17 -31.40
N LYS A 27 2.79 8.03 -32.23
CA LYS A 27 2.43 7.70 -33.61
C LYS A 27 3.66 7.83 -34.51
N LYS A 28 4.24 6.72 -34.94
CA LYS A 28 5.42 6.69 -35.82
C LYS A 28 5.08 6.93 -37.27
N GLU A 29 3.91 6.52 -37.75
CA GLU A 29 3.47 6.72 -39.14
C GLU A 29 1.95 6.72 -39.26
N LYS A 30 1.42 7.53 -40.18
CA LYS A 30 0.03 7.52 -40.59
C LYS A 30 -0.04 6.72 -41.92
N SER A 31 -0.20 5.43 -41.83
CA SER A 31 -0.59 4.64 -43.00
C SER A 31 -2.11 4.64 -43.08
N GLU A 32 -2.63 5.11 -44.21
CA GLU A 32 -4.04 4.97 -44.55
C GLU A 32 -4.32 3.52 -44.83
N SER A 33 -4.86 2.82 -43.87
CA SER A 33 -5.64 1.60 -44.14
C SER A 33 -6.71 1.47 -43.06
N THR A 34 -7.91 1.45 -43.58
CA THR A 34 -9.17 1.25 -42.88
C THR A 34 -9.16 -0.09 -42.14
N SER A 35 -9.20 -0.07 -40.81
CA SER A 35 -9.72 -1.20 -40.06
C SER A 35 -10.31 -0.77 -38.71
N HIS A 36 -11.48 -1.26 -38.48
CA HIS A 36 -12.46 -0.92 -37.48
C HIS A 36 -12.05 -1.26 -36.04
N GLN A 37 -12.53 -0.38 -35.13
CA GLN A 37 -12.92 -0.63 -33.72
C GLN A 37 -11.89 -1.15 -32.74
N ILE A 38 -11.30 -0.22 -31.98
CA ILE A 38 -10.89 -0.48 -30.62
C ILE A 38 -11.15 0.76 -29.76
N SER A 39 -11.98 0.58 -28.72
CA SER A 39 -12.30 1.45 -27.58
C SER A 39 -12.18 2.96 -27.78
N SER A 40 -13.32 3.56 -28.09
CA SER A 40 -13.46 4.91 -28.61
C SER A 40 -13.28 6.05 -27.61
N GLU A 41 -13.39 5.83 -26.31
CA GLU A 41 -13.43 6.93 -25.34
C GLU A 41 -12.04 7.49 -24.97
N LEU A 42 -11.04 6.63 -24.74
CA LEU A 42 -9.66 7.09 -24.46
C LEU A 42 -8.97 7.63 -25.71
N LYS A 43 -9.30 7.08 -26.89
CA LYS A 43 -8.78 7.58 -28.17
C LYS A 43 -9.38 8.94 -28.54
N ALA A 44 -10.66 9.17 -28.24
CA ALA A 44 -11.33 10.43 -28.50
C ALA A 44 -10.71 11.57 -27.67
N THR A 45 -10.50 11.35 -26.38
CA THR A 45 -9.90 12.35 -25.48
C THR A 45 -8.47 12.72 -25.90
N TYR A 46 -7.65 11.74 -26.30
CA TYR A 46 -6.31 12.00 -26.78
C TYR A 46 -6.26 12.71 -28.15
N LEU A 47 -7.20 12.40 -29.04
CA LEU A 47 -7.35 13.08 -30.32
C LEU A 47 -7.89 14.51 -30.16
N ASP A 48 -8.80 14.74 -29.22
CA ASP A 48 -9.33 16.08 -28.91
C ASP A 48 -8.26 16.98 -28.26
N ILE A 49 -7.42 16.46 -27.38
CA ILE A 49 -6.30 17.20 -26.79
C ILE A 49 -5.29 17.56 -27.85
N SER A 50 -4.98 16.66 -28.77
CA SER A 50 -4.10 16.97 -29.92
C SER A 50 -4.76 17.89 -30.95
N ALA A 51 -6.07 17.91 -31.04
CA ALA A 51 -6.83 18.80 -31.91
C ALA A 51 -7.00 20.20 -31.30
N SER A 52 -7.20 20.31 -29.97
CA SER A 52 -7.32 21.62 -29.30
C SER A 52 -6.00 22.40 -29.31
N ILE A 53 -4.85 21.70 -29.27
CA ILE A 53 -3.54 22.35 -29.49
C ILE A 53 -3.37 22.79 -30.96
N LYS A 54 -4.06 22.14 -31.91
CA LYS A 54 -4.07 22.53 -33.34
C LYS A 54 -5.10 23.59 -33.68
N ALA A 55 -6.17 23.73 -32.92
CA ALA A 55 -7.26 24.66 -33.23
C ALA A 55 -6.90 26.14 -33.00
N SER A 56 -5.78 26.43 -32.33
CA SER A 56 -5.28 27.80 -32.21
C SER A 56 -4.57 28.35 -33.47
N ASN A 57 -4.36 27.52 -34.50
CA ASN A 57 -3.77 27.94 -35.76
C ASN A 57 -4.49 27.27 -36.93
N SER A 58 -5.63 27.82 -37.31
CA SER A 58 -6.32 27.42 -38.54
C SER A 58 -5.77 28.18 -39.73
N THR A 59 -5.00 27.55 -40.55
CA THR A 59 -5.03 27.69 -42.00
C THR A 59 -4.50 26.43 -42.69
N THR A 60 -5.30 25.92 -43.59
CA THR A 60 -5.13 24.79 -44.44
C THR A 60 -3.79 24.76 -45.13
N ASN A 61 -2.90 23.88 -44.65
CA ASN A 61 -1.88 23.23 -45.51
C ASN A 61 -1.46 21.96 -44.74
N SER A 62 -1.60 20.81 -45.36
CA SER A 62 -1.16 19.53 -44.85
C SER A 62 0.35 19.42 -44.79
N SER A 63 1.00 20.18 -43.96
CA SER A 63 2.39 19.99 -43.63
C SER A 63 2.46 19.05 -42.41
N LYS A 64 3.03 17.86 -42.63
CA LYS A 64 3.44 16.96 -41.55
C LYS A 64 4.46 17.69 -40.68
N SER A 65 3.99 18.36 -39.62
CA SER A 65 4.92 18.91 -38.63
C SER A 65 5.33 17.78 -37.70
N GLU A 66 6.53 17.29 -37.87
CA GLU A 66 7.20 16.37 -36.95
C GLU A 66 7.87 17.19 -35.85
N ARG A 67 7.82 16.79 -34.60
CA ARG A 67 8.56 17.46 -33.54
C ARG A 67 10.05 17.25 -33.79
N LEU A 68 10.84 18.31 -33.68
CA LEU A 68 12.29 18.29 -33.83
C LEU A 68 12.96 17.38 -32.76
N ILE A 69 12.33 17.23 -31.61
CA ILE A 69 12.80 16.40 -30.50
C ILE A 69 11.66 15.44 -30.09
N PRO A 70 11.92 14.12 -29.94
CA PRO A 70 10.93 13.17 -29.44
C PRO A 70 10.38 13.58 -28.08
N VAL A 71 9.17 13.13 -27.77
CA VAL A 71 8.57 13.36 -26.43
C VAL A 71 9.49 12.77 -25.37
N GLN A 72 10.01 13.62 -24.51
CA GLN A 72 10.85 13.21 -23.39
C GLN A 72 9.99 12.57 -22.30
N LEU A 73 10.41 11.42 -21.80
CA LEU A 73 9.81 10.76 -20.64
C LEU A 73 10.34 11.42 -19.35
N THR A 74 9.91 12.63 -19.10
CA THR A 74 10.33 13.42 -17.93
C THR A 74 9.22 13.49 -16.87
N PRO A 75 9.56 13.73 -15.58
CA PRO A 75 8.58 13.94 -14.54
C PRO A 75 7.59 15.07 -14.84
N LEU A 76 8.07 16.17 -15.39
CA LEU A 76 7.22 17.30 -15.81
C LEU A 76 6.22 16.86 -16.89
N ARG A 77 6.66 16.08 -17.86
CA ARG A 77 5.74 15.62 -18.90
C ARG A 77 4.73 14.60 -18.38
N LEU A 78 5.17 13.74 -17.47
CA LEU A 78 4.26 12.82 -16.77
C LEU A 78 3.18 13.60 -16.00
N SER A 79 3.57 14.61 -15.22
CA SER A 79 2.62 15.43 -14.44
C SER A 79 1.61 16.17 -15.33
N GLN A 80 2.03 16.66 -16.49
CA GLN A 80 1.15 17.28 -17.47
C GLN A 80 0.13 16.27 -18.04
N PHE A 81 0.57 15.08 -18.48
CA PHE A 81 -0.35 14.04 -18.95
C PHE A 81 -1.35 13.62 -17.87
N MET A 82 -0.90 13.47 -16.64
CA MET A 82 -1.79 13.18 -15.52
C MET A 82 -2.80 14.31 -15.29
N GLY A 83 -2.35 15.56 -15.46
CA GLY A 83 -3.19 16.74 -15.34
C GLY A 83 -4.29 16.75 -16.38
N GLU A 84 -3.94 16.53 -17.63
CA GLU A 84 -4.86 16.50 -18.77
C GLU A 84 -5.99 15.46 -18.59
N ILE A 85 -5.68 14.30 -18.01
CA ILE A 85 -6.66 13.23 -17.76
C ILE A 85 -7.22 13.21 -16.33
N ASN A 86 -6.87 14.19 -15.50
CA ASN A 86 -7.27 14.28 -14.08
C ASN A 86 -6.92 13.02 -13.29
N CYS A 87 -5.71 12.55 -13.39
CA CYS A 87 -5.24 11.29 -12.81
C CYS A 87 -4.51 11.51 -11.47
N LEU A 88 -4.66 10.56 -10.57
CA LEU A 88 -3.93 10.42 -9.31
C LEU A 88 -2.85 9.34 -9.49
N TRP A 89 -1.64 9.58 -8.95
CA TRP A 89 -0.57 8.58 -8.90
C TRP A 89 -0.45 7.98 -7.50
N ILE A 90 -0.62 6.67 -7.39
CA ILE A 90 -0.41 5.92 -6.15
C ILE A 90 0.90 5.14 -6.31
N ILE A 91 1.83 5.34 -5.40
CA ILE A 91 3.10 4.64 -5.31
C ILE A 91 3.02 3.75 -4.07
N GLU A 92 2.91 2.44 -4.27
CA GLU A 92 2.80 1.46 -3.20
C GLU A 92 4.15 0.94 -2.76
N ASP A 93 4.22 0.51 -1.49
CA ASP A 93 5.42 -0.07 -0.88
C ASP A 93 6.63 0.89 -0.91
N PHE A 94 6.40 2.18 -0.82
CA PHE A 94 7.43 3.21 -0.93
C PHE A 94 8.60 3.01 0.05
N HIS A 95 8.34 2.42 1.21
CA HIS A 95 9.37 2.09 2.21
C HIS A 95 10.45 1.11 1.71
N LYS A 96 10.20 0.39 0.61
CA LYS A 96 11.16 -0.56 0.00
C LYS A 96 12.20 0.11 -0.91
N VAL A 97 11.95 1.36 -1.28
CA VAL A 97 12.85 2.13 -2.14
C VAL A 97 14.12 2.50 -1.38
N ASN A 98 15.27 2.39 -2.02
CA ASN A 98 16.56 2.80 -1.44
C ASN A 98 16.62 4.32 -1.22
N ASP A 99 17.37 4.77 -0.21
CA ASP A 99 17.42 6.18 0.19
C ASP A 99 17.94 7.10 -0.92
N SER A 100 18.92 6.66 -1.72
CA SER A 100 19.41 7.41 -2.88
C SER A 100 18.32 7.67 -3.92
N GLU A 101 17.41 6.72 -4.10
CA GLU A 101 16.28 6.86 -5.03
C GLU A 101 15.14 7.66 -4.40
N LYS A 102 14.93 7.57 -3.08
CA LYS A 102 13.96 8.40 -2.36
C LYS A 102 14.25 9.89 -2.50
N GLN A 103 15.53 10.29 -2.47
CA GLN A 103 15.94 11.66 -2.73
C GLN A 103 15.45 12.14 -4.12
N ARG A 104 15.69 11.35 -5.15
CA ARG A 104 15.26 11.67 -6.53
C ARG A 104 13.73 11.73 -6.65
N ILE A 105 13.01 10.87 -5.95
CA ILE A 105 11.56 10.90 -5.93
C ILE A 105 11.05 12.15 -5.18
N ALA A 106 11.72 12.58 -4.10
CA ALA A 106 11.39 13.81 -3.40
C ALA A 106 11.48 15.04 -4.34
N ASP A 107 12.51 15.11 -5.18
CA ASP A 107 12.65 16.17 -6.19
C ASP A 107 11.51 16.14 -7.22
N VAL A 108 11.07 14.95 -7.60
CA VAL A 108 9.95 14.77 -8.54
C VAL A 108 8.63 15.18 -7.90
N ILE A 109 8.41 14.87 -6.64
CA ILE A 109 7.20 15.29 -5.91
C ILE A 109 7.02 16.81 -5.98
N LYS A 110 8.10 17.58 -5.90
CA LYS A 110 8.04 19.05 -6.08
C LYS A 110 7.51 19.45 -7.45
N ILE A 111 7.98 18.81 -8.52
CA ILE A 111 7.51 19.08 -9.89
C ILE A 111 6.00 18.85 -9.97
N PHE A 112 5.52 17.78 -9.35
CA PHE A 112 4.09 17.50 -9.32
C PHE A 112 3.29 18.50 -8.48
N ILE A 113 3.84 18.93 -7.34
CA ILE A 113 3.23 19.97 -6.50
C ILE A 113 3.11 21.28 -7.28
N ASP A 114 4.15 21.69 -7.99
CA ASP A 114 4.15 22.92 -8.79
C ASP A 114 3.17 22.80 -9.96
N THR A 115 3.11 21.64 -10.62
CA THR A 115 2.13 21.37 -11.70
C THR A 115 0.68 21.39 -11.18
N ALA A 116 0.46 21.08 -9.89
CA ALA A 116 -0.88 21.13 -9.29
C ALA A 116 -1.51 22.54 -9.25
N ASN A 117 -0.71 23.60 -9.45
CA ASN A 117 -1.23 24.96 -9.63
C ASN A 117 -2.07 25.07 -10.91
N ASP A 118 -1.63 24.41 -11.99
CA ASP A 118 -2.32 24.38 -13.27
C ASP A 118 -3.38 23.27 -13.31
N TYR A 119 -3.10 22.12 -12.66
CA TYR A 119 -3.91 20.91 -12.68
C TYR A 119 -4.30 20.48 -11.26
N LYS A 120 -5.36 21.08 -10.71
CA LYS A 120 -5.78 20.91 -9.30
C LYS A 120 -6.04 19.45 -8.86
N LYS A 121 -6.35 18.56 -9.80
CA LYS A 121 -6.66 17.15 -9.52
C LYS A 121 -5.44 16.24 -9.56
N VAL A 122 -4.28 16.72 -10.00
CA VAL A 122 -3.04 15.95 -9.96
C VAL A 122 -2.60 15.81 -8.51
N LYS A 123 -2.45 14.57 -8.06
CA LYS A 123 -1.97 14.23 -6.72
C LYS A 123 -1.06 13.02 -6.80
N ILE A 124 -0.14 12.94 -5.84
CA ILE A 124 0.66 11.73 -5.57
C ILE A 124 0.29 11.24 -4.17
N ILE A 125 0.08 9.95 -4.02
CA ILE A 125 -0.05 9.27 -2.73
C ILE A 125 1.05 8.23 -2.64
N CYS A 126 1.96 8.38 -1.68
CA CYS A 126 2.95 7.38 -1.34
C CYS A 126 2.43 6.54 -0.17
N ILE A 127 2.33 5.23 -0.36
CA ILE A 127 1.91 4.27 0.67
C ILE A 127 3.16 3.55 1.15
N GLY A 128 3.45 3.66 2.43
CA GLY A 128 4.64 3.07 3.03
C GLY A 128 4.40 2.61 4.48
N ALA A 129 5.44 2.04 5.09
CA ALA A 129 5.45 1.69 6.50
C ALA A 129 5.54 2.96 7.38
N VAL A 130 5.36 2.77 8.68
CA VAL A 130 5.48 3.86 9.68
C VAL A 130 6.83 4.58 9.54
N GLY A 131 6.79 5.90 9.53
CA GLY A 131 8.00 6.74 9.41
C GLY A 131 8.36 7.13 7.98
N THR A 132 7.75 6.55 6.95
CA THR A 132 8.06 6.84 5.53
C THR A 132 7.93 8.33 5.16
N ALA A 133 6.94 9.04 5.72
CA ALA A 133 6.79 10.48 5.49
C ALA A 133 7.96 11.28 6.08
N ARG A 134 8.42 10.93 7.28
CA ARG A 134 9.59 11.56 7.90
C ARG A 134 10.86 11.32 7.10
N GLU A 135 11.03 10.13 6.53
CA GLU A 135 12.15 9.82 5.65
C GLU A 135 12.15 10.73 4.41
N LEU A 136 10.99 10.96 3.78
CA LEU A 136 10.89 11.89 2.65
C LEU A 136 11.22 13.33 3.04
N LEU A 137 10.76 13.77 4.20
CA LEU A 137 11.00 15.12 4.70
C LEU A 137 12.49 15.39 5.01
N GLN A 138 13.26 14.35 5.39
CA GLN A 138 14.71 14.48 5.62
C GLN A 138 15.50 14.85 4.36
N PHE A 139 14.96 14.54 3.19
CA PHE A 139 15.63 14.84 1.93
C PHE A 139 15.39 16.28 1.45
N ASP A 140 14.32 16.94 1.93
CA ASP A 140 14.02 18.32 1.51
C ASP A 140 13.06 19.04 2.46
N ASP A 141 13.58 20.03 3.15
CA ASP A 141 12.82 20.87 4.09
C ASP A 141 11.65 21.61 3.46
N ASN A 142 11.71 21.89 2.14
CA ASN A 142 10.62 22.57 1.42
C ASN A 142 9.37 21.69 1.28
N LEU A 143 9.48 20.39 1.46
CA LEU A 143 8.35 19.47 1.41
C LEU A 143 7.51 19.51 2.71
N TYR A 144 8.06 19.98 3.81
CA TYR A 144 7.43 19.92 5.14
C TYR A 144 6.01 20.53 5.15
N ASN A 145 5.82 21.67 4.48
CA ASN A 145 4.53 22.34 4.40
C ASN A 145 3.67 21.93 3.18
N ARG A 146 4.14 21.00 2.38
CA ARG A 146 3.53 20.60 1.10
C ARG A 146 3.05 19.15 1.08
N ILE A 147 3.49 18.34 2.04
CA ILE A 147 3.10 16.95 2.22
C ILE A 147 2.18 16.84 3.43
N ASN A 148 1.10 16.08 3.27
CA ASN A 148 0.22 15.73 4.38
C ASN A 148 0.40 14.25 4.70
N GLU A 149 0.72 13.93 5.94
CA GLU A 149 0.80 12.55 6.44
C GLU A 149 -0.57 12.11 6.93
N LEU A 150 -1.03 10.97 6.44
CA LEU A 150 -2.26 10.32 6.86
C LEU A 150 -1.88 9.00 7.57
N PRO A 151 -1.75 9.01 8.89
CA PRO A 151 -1.49 7.78 9.63
C PRO A 151 -2.72 6.88 9.56
N ILE A 152 -2.50 5.60 9.24
CA ILE A 152 -3.53 4.56 9.30
C ILE A 152 -3.24 3.74 10.56
N PRO A 153 -3.98 3.94 11.65
CA PRO A 153 -3.78 3.20 12.88
C PRO A 153 -4.22 1.73 12.73
N LEU A 154 -3.86 0.92 13.69
CA LEU A 154 -4.47 -0.39 13.86
C LEU A 154 -5.97 -0.23 14.12
N MET A 155 -6.75 -1.25 13.78
CA MET A 155 -8.19 -1.24 13.98
C MET A 155 -8.54 -1.32 15.47
N SER A 156 -9.60 -0.63 15.86
CA SER A 156 -10.17 -0.78 17.19
C SER A 156 -10.93 -2.10 17.33
N ASP A 157 -11.15 -2.55 18.56
CA ASP A 157 -11.94 -3.75 18.84
C ASP A 157 -13.34 -3.66 18.24
N SER A 158 -13.99 -2.50 18.32
CA SER A 158 -15.33 -2.26 17.76
C SER A 158 -15.36 -2.36 16.22
N GLU A 159 -14.29 -1.98 15.54
CA GLU A 159 -14.17 -2.15 14.08
C GLU A 159 -13.96 -3.62 13.73
N LEU A 160 -13.16 -4.37 14.50
CA LEU A 160 -12.98 -5.80 14.33
C LEU A 160 -14.28 -6.58 14.63
N GLU A 161 -15.00 -6.24 15.70
CA GLU A 161 -16.34 -6.78 15.97
C GLU A 161 -17.30 -6.55 14.80
N SER A 162 -17.24 -5.37 14.20
CA SER A 162 -18.06 -5.03 13.03
C SER A 162 -17.75 -5.93 11.84
N ILE A 163 -16.47 -6.24 11.57
CA ILE A 163 -16.06 -7.19 10.54
C ILE A 163 -16.72 -8.56 10.78
N VAL A 164 -16.60 -9.09 11.98
CA VAL A 164 -17.16 -10.40 12.36
C VAL A 164 -18.68 -10.39 12.21
N ASN A 165 -19.36 -9.43 12.82
CA ASN A 165 -20.81 -9.37 12.88
C ASN A 165 -21.44 -9.14 11.50
N ILE A 166 -20.89 -8.24 10.68
CA ILE A 166 -21.36 -8.00 9.32
C ILE A 166 -21.15 -9.24 8.47
N GLY A 167 -19.96 -9.83 8.51
CA GLY A 167 -19.61 -11.00 7.72
C GLY A 167 -20.51 -12.20 8.06
N PHE A 168 -20.72 -12.47 9.35
CA PHE A 168 -21.53 -13.59 9.78
C PHE A 168 -23.02 -13.38 9.51
N ASN A 169 -23.53 -12.16 9.64
CA ASN A 169 -24.89 -11.84 9.25
C ASN A 169 -25.13 -12.08 7.74
N LEU A 170 -24.19 -11.67 6.87
CA LEU A 170 -24.27 -11.93 5.43
C LEU A 170 -24.27 -13.42 5.11
N MET A 171 -23.54 -14.22 5.88
CA MET A 171 -23.48 -15.67 5.75
C MET A 171 -24.63 -16.41 6.43
N ASN A 172 -25.55 -15.68 7.09
CA ASN A 172 -26.63 -16.22 7.94
C ASN A 172 -26.11 -17.15 9.05
N LEU A 173 -25.04 -16.70 9.72
CA LEU A 173 -24.42 -17.39 10.85
C LEU A 173 -24.75 -16.69 12.16
N THR A 174 -24.78 -17.47 13.24
CA THR A 174 -24.86 -16.97 14.62
C THR A 174 -23.61 -17.36 15.37
N ILE A 175 -23.06 -16.44 16.13
CA ILE A 175 -21.91 -16.65 16.98
C ILE A 175 -22.18 -16.02 18.35
N GLN A 176 -21.71 -16.65 19.41
CA GLN A 176 -21.81 -16.09 20.77
C GLN A 176 -20.82 -14.92 20.92
N GLN A 177 -21.22 -13.89 21.65
CA GLN A 177 -20.39 -12.70 21.86
C GLN A 177 -19.01 -13.06 22.45
N SER A 178 -18.94 -14.00 23.37
CA SER A 178 -17.67 -14.47 23.94
C SER A 178 -16.69 -15.03 22.91
N LEU A 179 -17.17 -15.60 21.81
CA LEU A 179 -16.33 -16.07 20.70
C LEU A 179 -15.94 -14.93 19.77
N VAL A 180 -16.80 -13.91 19.61
CA VAL A 180 -16.45 -12.66 18.91
C VAL A 180 -15.30 -11.98 19.64
N ASP A 181 -15.42 -11.81 20.97
CA ASP A 181 -14.40 -11.20 21.82
C ASP A 181 -13.06 -11.94 21.74
N LYS A 182 -13.09 -13.28 21.76
CA LYS A 182 -11.88 -14.10 21.53
C LYS A 182 -11.29 -13.89 20.15
N GLY A 183 -12.10 -13.79 19.10
CA GLY A 183 -11.65 -13.53 17.72
C GLY A 183 -11.01 -12.17 17.59
N VAL A 184 -11.59 -11.15 18.18
CA VAL A 184 -11.05 -9.78 18.24
C VAL A 184 -9.70 -9.79 18.98
N TYR A 185 -9.64 -10.39 20.16
CA TYR A 185 -8.41 -10.51 20.94
C TYR A 185 -7.28 -11.20 20.15
N TYR A 186 -7.55 -12.33 19.50
CA TYR A 186 -6.54 -13.03 18.68
C TYR A 186 -6.16 -12.29 17.40
N SER A 187 -6.95 -11.32 16.98
CA SER A 187 -6.66 -10.50 15.81
C SER A 187 -5.60 -9.44 16.05
N HIS A 188 -5.28 -9.11 17.31
CA HIS A 188 -4.29 -8.09 17.67
C HIS A 188 -4.43 -6.80 16.86
N ASN A 189 -5.65 -6.29 16.74
CA ASN A 189 -5.99 -5.07 16.02
C ASN A 189 -5.68 -5.10 14.50
N LEU A 190 -5.42 -6.29 13.94
CA LEU A 190 -5.15 -6.49 12.52
C LEU A 190 -6.38 -7.05 11.80
N GLY A 191 -7.02 -6.22 10.97
CA GLY A 191 -8.19 -6.63 10.18
C GLY A 191 -7.92 -7.84 9.27
N SER A 192 -6.70 -7.98 8.73
CA SER A 192 -6.30 -9.14 7.92
C SER A 192 -6.30 -10.45 8.71
N VAL A 193 -5.86 -10.41 9.97
CA VAL A 193 -5.89 -11.58 10.87
C VAL A 193 -7.32 -11.92 11.24
N CYS A 194 -8.15 -10.92 11.56
CA CYS A 194 -9.56 -11.11 11.84
C CYS A 194 -10.29 -11.78 10.66
N HIS A 195 -10.10 -11.27 9.45
CA HIS A 195 -10.65 -11.88 8.24
C HIS A 195 -10.16 -13.31 8.03
N GLN A 196 -8.88 -13.59 8.27
CA GLN A 196 -8.35 -14.94 8.11
C GLN A 196 -8.94 -15.92 9.13
N ILE A 197 -9.11 -15.49 10.38
CA ILE A 197 -9.80 -16.31 11.42
C ILE A 197 -11.23 -16.59 10.99
N CYS A 198 -11.99 -15.59 10.56
CA CYS A 198 -13.36 -15.77 10.07
C CYS A 198 -13.42 -16.68 8.83
N TYR A 199 -12.48 -16.53 7.91
CA TYR A 199 -12.39 -17.42 6.75
C TYR A 199 -12.10 -18.87 7.15
N ASP A 200 -11.12 -19.10 8.03
CA ASP A 200 -10.78 -20.43 8.50
C ASP A 200 -11.95 -21.07 9.27
N LEU A 201 -12.68 -20.26 10.03
CA LEU A 201 -13.89 -20.71 10.72
C LEU A 201 -14.95 -21.21 9.72
N CYS A 202 -15.21 -20.47 8.67
CA CYS A 202 -16.12 -20.91 7.62
C CYS A 202 -15.58 -22.14 6.86
N PHE A 203 -14.30 -22.13 6.50
CA PHE A 203 -13.69 -23.18 5.69
C PHE A 203 -13.69 -24.55 6.38
N TYR A 204 -13.28 -24.59 7.67
CA TYR A 204 -13.19 -25.87 8.40
C TYR A 204 -14.58 -26.41 8.85
N ASN A 205 -15.61 -25.60 8.78
CA ASN A 205 -16.97 -26.00 9.06
C ASN A 205 -17.79 -26.21 7.77
N ASP A 206 -17.12 -26.27 6.61
CA ASP A 206 -17.73 -26.49 5.29
C ASP A 206 -18.83 -25.46 4.95
N ILE A 207 -18.65 -24.24 5.44
CA ILE A 207 -19.55 -23.11 5.19
C ILE A 207 -19.03 -22.34 3.96
N LYS A 208 -19.47 -22.73 2.76
CA LYS A 208 -19.04 -22.14 1.49
C LYS A 208 -19.97 -21.06 0.96
N LYS A 209 -21.21 -21.05 1.45
CA LYS A 209 -22.27 -20.12 1.04
C LYS A 209 -23.30 -19.96 2.14
N SER A 210 -23.99 -18.83 2.13
CA SER A 210 -25.14 -18.60 3.01
C SER A 210 -26.22 -19.66 2.79
N LYS A 211 -26.84 -20.15 3.87
CA LYS A 211 -27.98 -21.08 3.85
C LYS A 211 -29.23 -20.37 4.37
N PHE A 212 -30.40 -20.84 3.96
CA PHE A 212 -31.68 -20.31 4.50
C PHE A 212 -31.83 -20.55 6.00
N ILE A 213 -31.37 -21.71 6.49
CA ILE A 213 -31.38 -22.03 7.91
C ILE A 213 -30.15 -21.42 8.56
N LYS A 214 -30.36 -20.65 9.62
CA LYS A 214 -29.31 -20.02 10.40
C LYS A 214 -28.43 -21.10 11.04
N GLN A 215 -27.13 -20.99 10.89
CA GLN A 215 -26.18 -21.93 11.47
C GLN A 215 -25.49 -21.28 12.67
N GLU A 216 -25.35 -22.02 13.75
CA GLU A 216 -24.64 -21.57 14.94
C GLU A 216 -23.19 -22.03 14.87
N ILE A 217 -22.29 -21.12 15.20
CA ILE A 217 -20.86 -21.38 15.37
C ILE A 217 -20.61 -21.78 16.81
N THR A 218 -20.10 -22.98 17.00
CA THR A 218 -19.79 -23.52 18.31
C THR A 218 -18.37 -23.16 18.78
N GLU A 219 -18.09 -23.31 20.06
CA GLU A 219 -16.74 -23.13 20.59
C GLU A 219 -15.74 -24.13 20.00
N GLU A 220 -16.19 -25.35 19.69
CA GLU A 220 -15.35 -26.35 19.03
C GLU A 220 -14.95 -25.94 17.61
N ASP A 221 -15.90 -25.36 16.85
CA ASP A 221 -15.66 -24.83 15.51
C ASP A 221 -14.63 -23.72 15.56
N PHE A 222 -14.78 -22.80 16.51
CA PHE A 222 -13.84 -21.72 16.74
C PHE A 222 -12.45 -22.25 17.10
N ARG A 223 -12.34 -23.19 18.01
CA ARG A 223 -11.06 -23.82 18.38
C ARG A 223 -10.37 -24.49 17.21
N LYS A 224 -11.10 -25.20 16.35
CA LYS A 224 -10.56 -25.79 15.12
C LYS A 224 -9.98 -24.74 14.19
N ALA A 225 -10.68 -23.62 14.00
CA ALA A 225 -10.22 -22.52 13.16
C ALA A 225 -8.91 -21.90 13.70
N ILE A 226 -8.87 -21.57 14.99
CA ILE A 226 -7.68 -20.99 15.63
C ILE A 226 -6.47 -21.95 15.55
N ASN A 227 -6.67 -23.23 15.88
CA ASN A 227 -5.59 -24.22 15.79
C ASN A 227 -5.05 -24.34 14.36
N SER A 228 -5.93 -24.24 13.37
CA SER A 228 -5.53 -24.26 11.99
C SER A 228 -4.76 -22.99 11.58
N PHE A 229 -5.24 -21.82 12.02
CA PHE A 229 -4.55 -20.55 11.79
C PHE A 229 -3.13 -20.58 12.35
N VAL A 230 -2.97 -21.01 13.60
CA VAL A 230 -1.66 -21.13 14.26
C VAL A 230 -0.77 -22.10 13.50
N ARG A 231 -1.28 -23.29 13.12
CA ARG A 231 -0.51 -24.29 12.38
C ARG A 231 -0.05 -23.81 11.01
N LYS A 232 -0.90 -23.09 10.26
CA LYS A 232 -0.55 -22.54 8.96
C LYS A 232 0.56 -21.48 9.03
N ASN A 233 0.61 -20.75 10.13
CA ASN A 233 1.57 -19.67 10.32
C ASN A 233 2.77 -20.06 11.18
N SER A 234 2.81 -21.30 11.71
CA SER A 234 3.86 -21.76 12.63
C SER A 234 5.28 -21.62 12.06
N ASP A 235 5.47 -21.97 10.78
CA ASP A 235 6.79 -21.85 10.15
C ASP A 235 7.28 -20.39 10.07
N THR A 236 6.36 -19.46 9.85
CA THR A 236 6.67 -18.02 9.82
C THR A 236 7.03 -17.54 11.22
N TYR A 237 6.22 -17.89 12.22
CA TYR A 237 6.49 -17.53 13.61
C TYR A 237 7.78 -18.13 14.12
N ASN A 238 8.05 -19.41 13.83
CA ASN A 238 9.31 -20.06 14.20
C ASN A 238 10.52 -19.37 13.57
N LYS A 239 10.45 -19.02 12.27
CA LYS A 239 11.53 -18.28 11.59
C LYS A 239 11.77 -16.89 12.21
N ILE A 240 10.72 -16.18 12.61
CA ILE A 240 10.84 -14.88 13.28
C ILE A 240 11.46 -15.07 14.67
N TYR A 241 10.95 -16.05 15.42
CA TYR A 241 11.45 -16.41 16.75
C TYR A 241 12.95 -16.75 16.69
N ASP A 242 13.36 -17.65 15.79
CA ASP A 242 14.75 -18.04 15.61
C ASP A 242 15.65 -16.85 15.28
N LYS A 243 15.18 -15.94 14.40
CA LYS A 243 15.92 -14.71 14.08
C LYS A 243 16.12 -13.81 15.28
N ILE A 244 15.09 -13.65 16.11
CA ILE A 244 15.15 -12.80 17.30
C ILE A 244 16.06 -13.45 18.35
N VAL A 245 15.95 -14.75 18.59
CA VAL A 245 16.77 -15.48 19.57
C VAL A 245 18.25 -15.49 19.20
N CYS A 246 18.56 -15.45 17.90
CA CYS A 246 19.95 -15.34 17.43
C CYS A 246 20.58 -13.96 17.68
N LEU A 247 19.79 -12.92 18.01
CA LEU A 247 20.32 -11.63 18.42
C LEU A 247 20.81 -11.71 19.88
N ASP A 248 21.86 -11.02 20.20
CA ASP A 248 22.55 -11.11 21.49
C ASP A 248 21.65 -10.92 22.72
N LEU A 249 20.68 -10.00 22.64
CA LEU A 249 19.65 -9.78 23.66
C LEU A 249 18.26 -10.33 23.28
N GLY A 250 18.13 -11.00 22.13
CA GLY A 250 16.85 -11.37 21.57
C GLY A 250 16.00 -12.23 22.50
N TRP A 251 16.57 -13.23 23.11
CA TRP A 251 15.88 -14.06 24.11
C TRP A 251 15.38 -13.26 25.31
N HIS A 252 16.21 -12.38 25.83
CA HIS A 252 15.82 -11.55 26.99
C HIS A 252 14.70 -10.59 26.63
N ILE A 253 14.74 -10.03 25.43
CA ILE A 253 13.67 -9.17 24.91
C ILE A 253 12.36 -9.97 24.80
N LEU A 254 12.37 -11.13 24.14
CA LEU A 254 11.18 -11.97 24.04
C LEU A 254 10.59 -12.31 25.41
N LYS A 255 11.44 -12.64 26.37
CA LYS A 255 11.03 -12.98 27.73
C LYS A 255 10.40 -11.79 28.47
N THR A 256 10.75 -10.54 28.11
CA THR A 256 10.10 -9.36 28.68
C THR A 256 8.63 -9.23 28.27
N PHE A 257 8.24 -9.79 27.11
CA PHE A 257 6.87 -9.76 26.62
C PHE A 257 6.00 -10.90 27.13
N GLU A 258 6.57 -11.95 27.71
CA GLU A 258 5.84 -13.14 28.17
C GLU A 258 4.75 -12.83 29.23
N ASN A 259 4.91 -11.73 29.99
CA ASN A 259 4.00 -11.33 31.07
C ASN A 259 3.54 -9.86 30.93
N VAL A 260 3.47 -9.33 29.74
CA VAL A 260 3.04 -7.96 29.49
C VAL A 260 1.61 -7.96 28.96
N GLU A 261 0.69 -7.42 29.75
CA GLU A 261 -0.69 -7.18 29.37
C GLU A 261 -0.88 -5.86 28.59
N LYS A 262 0.21 -5.11 28.36
CA LYS A 262 0.18 -3.81 27.69
C LYS A 262 0.39 -3.95 26.18
N GLU A 263 -0.34 -3.16 25.42
CA GLU A 263 -0.23 -3.09 23.96
C GLU A 263 1.13 -2.59 23.48
N PHE A 264 1.79 -1.73 24.24
CA PHE A 264 3.11 -1.16 23.96
C PHE A 264 4.00 -1.23 25.18
N VAL A 265 5.26 -1.59 24.96
CA VAL A 265 6.32 -1.57 25.96
C VAL A 265 7.38 -0.59 25.52
N SER A 266 7.73 0.39 26.34
CA SER A 266 8.78 1.35 26.04
C SER A 266 10.17 0.70 26.09
N ILE A 267 11.12 1.27 25.36
CA ILE A 267 12.52 0.81 25.38
C ILE A 267 13.06 0.80 26.82
N GLY A 268 12.74 1.82 27.61
CA GLY A 268 13.16 1.90 29.02
C GLY A 268 12.58 0.78 29.89
N GLU A 269 11.31 0.35 29.65
CA GLU A 269 10.72 -0.79 30.36
C GLU A 269 11.37 -2.11 29.97
N ILE A 270 11.79 -2.26 28.71
CA ILE A 270 12.56 -3.42 28.23
C ILE A 270 13.95 -3.44 28.92
N GLU A 271 14.63 -2.31 28.91
CA GLU A 271 15.96 -2.16 29.52
C GLU A 271 15.96 -2.51 31.01
N ILE A 272 14.93 -2.12 31.77
CA ILE A 272 14.81 -2.44 33.19
C ILE A 272 14.71 -3.96 33.43
N ARG A 273 14.09 -4.69 32.51
CA ARG A 273 13.86 -6.14 32.64
C ARG A 273 15.04 -6.99 32.14
N ILE A 274 15.97 -6.41 31.40
CA ILE A 274 17.20 -7.08 30.98
C ILE A 274 18.18 -7.14 32.15
N PRO A 275 18.76 -8.31 32.44
CA PRO A 275 19.73 -8.47 33.53
C PRO A 275 20.92 -7.51 33.41
N GLN A 276 21.34 -6.90 34.54
CA GLN A 276 22.40 -5.87 34.56
C GLN A 276 23.73 -6.31 33.92
N HIS A 277 24.11 -7.58 34.10
CA HIS A 277 25.35 -8.14 33.52
C HIS A 277 25.34 -8.19 31.99
N LYS A 278 24.16 -8.13 31.37
CA LYS A 278 24.00 -8.07 29.92
C LYS A 278 23.89 -6.64 29.36
N ARG A 279 23.76 -5.63 30.24
CA ARG A 279 23.71 -4.22 29.83
C ARG A 279 25.12 -3.63 29.65
N THR A 280 26.08 -4.10 30.44
CA THR A 280 27.46 -3.61 30.43
C THR A 280 28.26 -4.02 29.19
N GLU A 281 27.88 -5.07 28.48
CA GLU A 281 28.54 -5.47 27.23
C GLU A 281 28.32 -4.50 26.06
N ARG A 282 27.42 -3.51 26.21
CA ARG A 282 27.08 -2.52 25.18
C ARG A 282 27.82 -1.19 25.29
N GLU A 283 28.45 -0.91 26.42
CA GLU A 283 29.25 0.30 26.63
C GLU A 283 30.72 0.15 26.20
N GLU A 284 31.14 -1.06 25.82
CA GLU A 284 32.50 -1.37 25.36
C GLU A 284 32.60 -1.62 23.82
N LEU A 285 31.53 -1.42 23.04
CA LEU A 285 31.49 -1.47 21.57
C LEU A 285 31.10 -0.10 20.99
#